data_ae55eb9194c9eb8f8cf2acbc8de8b37e
#
_entry.id   ae55eb9194c9eb8f8cf2acbc8de8b37e
#
_cell.length_a   1.000
_cell.length_b   1.000
_cell.length_c   1.000
_cell.angle_alpha   90.00
_cell.angle_beta   90.00
_cell.angle_gamma   90.00
#
_symmetry.space_group_name_H-M   'P 1'
#
loop_
_entity.id
_entity.type
_entity.pdbx_description
1 polymer ?
#
loop_
_entity_poly.entity_id
_entity_poly.type
_entity_poly.pdbx_seq_one_letter_code
_entity_poly.pdbx_strand_id
1 'polypeptide(L)'
;APEATSVSAGSTLDVPIDRLLLTCKSIHEQHPDDAIVLYLISDGEQTAAKTRRTFSSLRRYLSDAFTVAVGSEQGGNIPLSVDGIDDADGQWVTDPDTGQPGVSRMNTEEMKTIADELSGTALVLDGSHTMRDGVSKEASDKWRVTRTNKRRTRTVAVVWPLAIAACLLLACELGAWLAQSRRLL
;
A
#
# COMPACT_ATOMS: atom_id res chain seq x y z
N ALA A 1 16.78 -33.16 -18.68
CA ALA A 1 15.70 -32.47 -17.98
C ALA A 1 16.32 -31.84 -16.74
N PRO A 2 16.18 -30.53 -16.53
CA PRO A 2 16.54 -29.92 -15.22
C PRO A 2 15.52 -30.40 -14.21
N GLU A 3 15.99 -31.06 -13.16
CA GLU A 3 15.19 -31.35 -11.99
C GLU A 3 14.76 -30.01 -11.38
N ALA A 4 13.48 -29.73 -11.44
CA ALA A 4 12.88 -28.65 -10.67
C ALA A 4 12.94 -29.06 -9.21
N THR A 5 13.98 -28.61 -8.50
CA THR A 5 14.01 -28.66 -7.05
C THR A 5 12.99 -27.64 -6.54
N SER A 6 11.74 -28.02 -6.50
CA SER A 6 10.72 -27.30 -5.74
C SER A 6 10.99 -27.49 -4.26
N VAL A 7 11.89 -26.67 -3.71
CA VAL A 7 11.97 -26.55 -2.25
C VAL A 7 10.73 -25.81 -1.82
N SER A 8 9.69 -26.55 -1.44
CA SER A 8 8.52 -26.00 -0.76
C SER A 8 8.95 -25.53 0.61
N ALA A 9 9.32 -24.27 0.73
CA ALA A 9 9.74 -23.66 2.00
C ALA A 9 8.55 -23.33 2.91
N GLY A 10 7.33 -23.58 2.48
CA GLY A 10 6.12 -23.12 3.14
C GLY A 10 5.95 -21.59 3.09
N SER A 11 4.75 -21.11 3.38
CA SER A 11 4.45 -19.68 3.52
C SER A 11 4.61 -19.23 4.96
N THR A 12 5.16 -18.04 5.20
CA THR A 12 5.19 -17.39 6.50
C THR A 12 4.65 -15.98 6.41
N LEU A 13 3.70 -15.65 7.29
CA LEU A 13 3.05 -14.35 7.33
C LEU A 13 3.95 -13.24 7.89
N ASP A 14 5.01 -13.59 8.61
CA ASP A 14 5.88 -12.66 9.32
C ASP A 14 7.05 -12.11 8.49
N VAL A 15 7.21 -12.55 7.24
CA VAL A 15 8.28 -12.09 6.33
C VAL A 15 8.34 -10.56 6.20
N PRO A 16 7.21 -9.84 6.07
CA PRO A 16 7.26 -8.41 5.82
C PRO A 16 7.53 -7.55 7.08
N ILE A 17 7.52 -8.11 8.30
CA ILE A 17 7.55 -7.35 9.55
C ILE A 17 8.75 -6.41 9.64
N ASP A 18 9.96 -6.88 9.36
CA ASP A 18 11.16 -6.05 9.51
C ASP A 18 11.17 -4.87 8.55
N ARG A 19 10.74 -5.12 7.31
CA ARG A 19 10.63 -4.07 6.29
C ARG A 19 9.52 -3.07 6.64
N LEU A 20 8.38 -3.55 7.12
CA LEU A 20 7.29 -2.70 7.58
C LEU A 20 7.71 -1.82 8.75
N LEU A 21 8.41 -2.40 9.74
CA LEU A 21 8.95 -1.66 10.89
C LEU A 21 9.86 -0.51 10.46
N LEU A 22 10.83 -0.79 9.59
CA LEU A 22 11.75 0.22 9.08
C LEU A 22 11.02 1.31 8.29
N THR A 23 10.07 0.90 7.45
CA THR A 23 9.29 1.84 6.63
C THR A 23 8.39 2.72 7.49
N CYS A 24 7.62 2.14 8.42
CA CYS A 24 6.74 2.90 9.30
C CYS A 24 7.53 3.85 10.21
N LYS A 25 8.67 3.40 10.73
CA LYS A 25 9.57 4.23 11.53
C LYS A 25 10.09 5.42 10.70
N SER A 26 10.57 5.18 9.48
CA SER A 26 11.07 6.22 8.59
C SER A 26 10.00 7.25 8.23
N ILE A 27 8.77 6.80 7.94
CA ILE A 27 7.64 7.71 7.66
C ILE A 27 7.32 8.55 8.88
N HIS A 28 7.25 7.94 10.05
CA HIS A 28 6.95 8.63 11.30
C HIS A 28 8.00 9.69 11.67
N GLU A 29 9.29 9.41 11.42
CA GLU A 29 10.39 10.35 11.66
C GLU A 29 10.39 11.52 10.66
N GLN A 30 10.06 11.27 9.39
CA GLN A 30 10.07 12.30 8.35
C GLN A 30 8.76 13.11 8.30
N HIS A 31 7.65 12.49 8.68
CA HIS A 31 6.31 13.05 8.60
C HIS A 31 5.51 12.71 9.86
N PRO A 32 5.84 13.29 11.04
CA PRO A 32 5.24 12.91 12.32
C PRO A 32 3.73 13.17 12.40
N ASP A 33 3.23 14.11 11.59
CA ASP A 33 1.80 14.47 11.54
C ASP A 33 1.00 13.63 10.53
N ASP A 34 1.66 12.76 9.78
CA ASP A 34 0.98 11.93 8.78
C ASP A 34 0.39 10.67 9.41
N ALA A 35 -0.87 10.39 9.06
CA ALA A 35 -1.50 9.15 9.47
C ALA A 35 -0.96 7.96 8.64
N ILE A 36 -0.53 6.91 9.33
CA ILE A 36 -0.08 5.66 8.70
C ILE A 36 -1.19 4.63 8.87
N VAL A 37 -1.74 4.16 7.76
CA VAL A 37 -2.76 3.11 7.74
C VAL A 37 -2.19 1.88 7.05
N LEU A 38 -2.23 0.75 7.75
CA LEU A 38 -1.75 -0.54 7.24
C LEU A 38 -2.92 -1.38 6.74
N TYR A 39 -2.81 -1.89 5.51
CA TYR A 39 -3.65 -2.95 4.99
C TYR A 39 -2.80 -4.20 4.78
N LEU A 40 -3.07 -5.26 5.53
CA LEU A 40 -2.47 -6.58 5.37
C LEU A 40 -3.46 -7.49 4.66
N ILE A 41 -3.19 -7.82 3.40
CA ILE A 41 -4.08 -8.64 2.58
C ILE A 41 -3.42 -10.01 2.40
N SER A 42 -4.09 -11.06 2.85
CA SER A 42 -3.60 -12.45 2.78
C SER A 42 -4.76 -13.44 2.92
N ASP A 43 -4.52 -14.68 2.55
CA ASP A 43 -5.36 -15.82 2.92
C ASP A 43 -5.17 -16.26 4.39
N GLY A 44 -4.14 -15.75 5.06
CA GLY A 44 -3.84 -16.09 6.45
C GLY A 44 -3.19 -17.46 6.64
N GLU A 45 -2.78 -18.13 5.56
CA GLU A 45 -2.21 -19.46 5.63
C GLU A 45 -0.73 -19.41 6.06
N GLN A 46 -0.41 -20.17 7.11
CA GLN A 46 0.94 -20.35 7.64
C GLN A 46 1.32 -21.82 7.48
N THR A 47 2.04 -22.17 6.42
CA THR A 47 2.43 -23.57 6.16
C THR A 47 3.84 -23.92 6.62
N ALA A 48 4.67 -22.92 6.94
CA ALA A 48 5.97 -23.17 7.52
C ALA A 48 5.85 -23.68 8.96
N ALA A 49 6.68 -24.67 9.30
CA ALA A 49 6.69 -25.28 10.64
C ALA A 49 7.10 -24.30 11.77
N LYS A 50 7.67 -23.16 11.44
CA LYS A 50 8.11 -22.14 12.39
C LYS A 50 6.93 -21.31 12.88
N THR A 51 6.85 -21.09 14.19
CA THR A 51 5.91 -20.12 14.77
C THR A 51 6.22 -18.72 14.25
N ARG A 52 5.22 -18.04 13.72
CA ARG A 52 5.37 -16.65 13.22
C ARG A 52 5.67 -15.67 14.36
N ARG A 53 6.32 -14.58 14.03
CA ARG A 53 6.52 -13.45 14.93
C ARG A 53 5.23 -12.60 15.04
N THR A 54 5.07 -11.92 16.16
CA THR A 54 3.95 -11.00 16.37
C THR A 54 4.11 -9.69 15.60
N PHE A 55 2.99 -9.14 15.13
CA PHE A 55 2.90 -7.84 14.48
C PHE A 55 2.79 -6.65 15.47
N SER A 56 2.68 -6.93 16.77
CA SER A 56 2.42 -5.91 17.81
C SER A 56 3.45 -4.77 17.84
N SER A 57 4.68 -5.00 17.39
CA SER A 57 5.72 -3.98 17.30
C SER A 57 5.42 -2.82 16.34
N LEU A 58 4.55 -3.06 15.33
CA LEU A 58 4.14 -2.06 14.35
C LEU A 58 3.11 -1.07 14.92
N ARG A 59 2.33 -1.50 15.92
CA ARG A 59 1.18 -0.78 16.48
C ARG A 59 1.46 0.67 16.84
N ARG A 60 2.64 0.95 17.41
CA ARG A 60 3.04 2.29 17.85
C ARG A 60 3.21 3.31 16.73
N TYR A 61 3.34 2.86 15.49
CA TYR A 61 3.52 3.72 14.32
C TYR A 61 2.24 3.88 13.51
N LEU A 62 1.22 3.04 13.77
CA LEU A 62 0.02 2.99 12.97
C LEU A 62 -1.08 3.86 13.58
N SER A 63 -1.77 4.60 12.73
CA SER A 63 -2.99 5.31 13.09
C SER A 63 -4.21 4.40 12.98
N ASP A 64 -4.14 3.42 12.08
CA ASP A 64 -5.16 2.38 11.92
C ASP A 64 -4.56 1.17 11.20
N ALA A 65 -5.17 -0.01 11.34
CA ALA A 65 -4.75 -1.23 10.69
C ALA A 65 -5.96 -2.09 10.29
N PHE A 66 -5.87 -2.67 9.09
CA PHE A 66 -6.88 -3.58 8.58
C PHE A 66 -6.19 -4.85 8.09
N THR A 67 -6.60 -6.00 8.62
CA THR A 67 -6.26 -7.29 8.04
C THR A 67 -7.40 -7.71 7.13
N VAL A 68 -7.08 -8.07 5.91
CA VAL A 68 -8.06 -8.45 4.89
C VAL A 68 -7.82 -9.90 4.53
N ALA A 69 -8.63 -10.79 5.08
CA ALA A 69 -8.64 -12.20 4.72
C ALA A 69 -9.33 -12.38 3.37
N VAL A 70 -8.64 -12.96 2.41
CA VAL A 70 -9.15 -13.17 1.04
C VAL A 70 -9.03 -14.65 0.68
N GLY A 71 -10.13 -15.25 0.26
CA GLY A 71 -10.11 -16.64 -0.19
C GLY A 71 -11.37 -17.41 0.19
N SER A 72 -11.22 -18.71 0.35
CA SER A 72 -12.28 -19.62 0.79
C SER A 72 -11.81 -20.47 1.96
N GLU A 73 -12.61 -20.55 3.02
CA GLU A 73 -12.34 -21.46 4.16
C GLU A 73 -12.47 -22.93 3.76
N GLN A 74 -13.28 -23.24 2.72
CA GLN A 74 -13.36 -24.61 2.19
C GLN A 74 -12.08 -25.03 1.49
N GLY A 75 -11.28 -24.04 1.06
CA GLY A 75 -10.05 -24.27 0.32
C GLY A 75 -10.27 -24.49 -1.16
N GLY A 76 -9.16 -24.53 -1.89
CA GLY A 76 -9.10 -24.81 -3.32
C GLY A 76 -7.75 -25.41 -3.69
N ASN A 77 -7.75 -26.23 -4.73
CA ASN A 77 -6.49 -26.76 -5.26
C ASN A 77 -5.64 -25.64 -5.85
N ILE A 78 -4.34 -25.70 -5.63
CA ILE A 78 -3.38 -24.72 -6.13
C ILE A 78 -3.06 -25.07 -7.58
N PRO A 79 -3.40 -24.21 -8.57
CA PRO A 79 -3.07 -24.50 -9.97
C PRO A 79 -1.56 -24.46 -10.17
N LEU A 80 -1.05 -25.34 -11.02
CA LEU A 80 0.33 -25.30 -11.45
C LEU A 80 0.50 -24.10 -12.39
N SER A 81 1.31 -23.15 -11.97
CA SER A 81 1.62 -21.95 -12.77
C SER A 81 3.06 -22.03 -13.29
N VAL A 82 3.22 -21.85 -14.58
CA VAL A 82 4.54 -21.75 -15.23
C VAL A 82 4.72 -20.31 -15.71
N ASP A 83 5.79 -19.64 -15.26
CA ASP A 83 6.07 -18.24 -15.58
C ASP A 83 4.94 -17.25 -15.23
N GLY A 84 4.15 -17.56 -14.19
CA GLY A 84 3.04 -16.72 -13.73
C GLY A 84 1.77 -16.83 -14.59
N ILE A 85 1.71 -17.80 -15.48
CA ILE A 85 0.52 -18.14 -16.28
C ILE A 85 -0.04 -19.44 -15.73
N ASP A 86 -1.33 -19.43 -15.36
CA ASP A 86 -2.00 -20.66 -14.93
C ASP A 86 -1.97 -21.66 -16.08
N ASP A 87 -1.53 -22.90 -15.79
CA ASP A 87 -1.53 -23.95 -16.77
C ASP A 87 -2.98 -24.31 -17.12
N ALA A 88 -3.39 -24.01 -18.36
CA ALA A 88 -4.75 -24.22 -18.84
C ALA A 88 -5.15 -25.72 -18.88
N ASP A 89 -4.20 -26.64 -18.70
CA ASP A 89 -4.42 -28.08 -18.73
C ASP A 89 -4.93 -28.67 -17.40
N GLY A 90 -5.24 -27.80 -16.39
CA GLY A 90 -5.84 -28.24 -15.13
C GLY A 90 -4.90 -29.06 -14.25
N GLN A 91 -3.60 -28.84 -14.36
CA GLN A 91 -2.61 -29.45 -13.47
C GLN A 91 -2.54 -28.70 -12.14
N TRP A 92 -2.32 -29.45 -11.07
CA TRP A 92 -2.23 -28.91 -9.71
C TRP A 92 -0.84 -29.07 -9.16
N VAL A 93 -0.44 -28.15 -8.30
CA VAL A 93 0.76 -28.32 -7.47
C VAL A 93 0.59 -29.57 -6.62
N THR A 94 1.58 -30.44 -6.63
CA THR A 94 1.56 -31.66 -5.79
C THR A 94 2.20 -31.37 -4.44
N ASP A 95 1.51 -31.69 -3.39
CA ASP A 95 2.04 -31.69 -2.02
C ASP A 95 3.11 -32.78 -1.91
N PRO A 96 4.37 -32.43 -1.57
CA PRO A 96 5.47 -33.39 -1.53
C PRO A 96 5.33 -34.45 -0.43
N ASP A 97 4.60 -34.13 0.65
CA ASP A 97 4.45 -35.04 1.79
C ASP A 97 3.35 -36.07 1.57
N THR A 98 2.28 -35.68 0.88
CA THR A 98 1.10 -36.55 0.70
C THR A 98 0.96 -37.09 -0.73
N GLY A 99 1.63 -36.50 -1.71
CA GLY A 99 1.49 -36.83 -3.13
C GLY A 99 0.13 -36.46 -3.72
N GLN A 100 -0.72 -35.75 -2.98
CA GLN A 100 -2.02 -35.27 -3.41
C GLN A 100 -1.92 -33.82 -3.94
N PRO A 101 -2.95 -33.31 -4.66
CA PRO A 101 -3.00 -31.90 -5.01
C PRO A 101 -2.89 -31.00 -3.78
N GLY A 102 -2.00 -30.02 -3.83
CA GLY A 102 -1.86 -29.00 -2.80
C GLY A 102 -3.13 -28.17 -2.69
N VAL A 103 -3.61 -27.98 -1.47
CA VAL A 103 -4.81 -27.20 -1.17
C VAL A 103 -4.45 -25.99 -0.33
N SER A 104 -4.81 -24.78 -0.80
CA SER A 104 -4.73 -23.56 0.00
C SER A 104 -6.10 -23.26 0.62
N ARG A 105 -6.10 -22.79 1.87
CA ARG A 105 -7.31 -22.46 2.62
C ARG A 105 -7.15 -21.13 3.33
N MET A 106 -8.19 -20.31 3.27
CA MET A 106 -8.22 -19.08 4.05
C MET A 106 -8.33 -19.39 5.55
N ASN A 107 -7.44 -18.77 6.35
CA ASN A 107 -7.45 -18.86 7.81
C ASN A 107 -7.88 -17.51 8.41
N THR A 108 -9.19 -17.36 8.58
CA THR A 108 -9.78 -16.11 9.14
C THR A 108 -9.39 -15.87 10.59
N GLU A 109 -9.19 -16.93 11.39
CA GLU A 109 -8.80 -16.80 12.80
C GLU A 109 -7.37 -16.25 12.94
N GLU A 110 -6.46 -16.68 12.07
CA GLU A 110 -5.10 -16.12 12.06
C GLU A 110 -5.10 -14.63 11.68
N MET A 111 -5.92 -14.26 10.68
CA MET A 111 -6.06 -12.86 10.27
C MET A 111 -6.70 -11.99 11.36
N LYS A 112 -7.65 -12.51 12.13
CA LYS A 112 -8.20 -11.84 13.33
C LYS A 112 -7.14 -11.67 14.42
N THR A 113 -6.35 -12.70 14.67
CA THR A 113 -5.25 -12.63 15.66
C THR A 113 -4.25 -11.53 15.29
N ILE A 114 -3.88 -11.42 14.01
CA ILE A 114 -3.00 -10.35 13.53
C ILE A 114 -3.67 -8.97 13.67
N ALA A 115 -4.97 -8.86 13.41
CA ALA A 115 -5.71 -7.61 13.62
C ALA A 115 -5.67 -7.17 15.09
N ASP A 116 -5.87 -8.10 16.02
CA ASP A 116 -5.79 -7.85 17.47
C ASP A 116 -4.37 -7.41 17.89
N GLU A 117 -3.34 -8.05 17.37
CA GLU A 117 -1.95 -7.67 17.59
C GLU A 117 -1.67 -6.24 17.11
N LEU A 118 -2.27 -5.82 16.00
CA LEU A 118 -2.15 -4.49 15.43
C LEU A 118 -3.10 -3.45 16.08
N SER A 119 -4.04 -3.87 16.94
CA SER A 119 -5.21 -3.08 17.40
C SER A 119 -6.03 -2.52 16.23
N GLY A 120 -6.18 -3.33 15.22
CA GLY A 120 -6.87 -3.01 13.98
C GLY A 120 -8.20 -3.76 13.85
N THR A 121 -8.72 -3.76 12.62
CA THR A 121 -9.98 -4.42 12.27
C THR A 121 -9.73 -5.55 11.27
N ALA A 122 -10.28 -6.73 11.55
CA ALA A 122 -10.28 -7.84 10.61
C ALA A 122 -11.45 -7.72 9.62
N LEU A 123 -11.15 -7.84 8.34
CA LEU A 123 -12.11 -7.86 7.24
C LEU A 123 -12.00 -9.20 6.52
N VAL A 124 -13.14 -9.80 6.19
CA VAL A 124 -13.21 -11.06 5.46
C VAL A 124 -13.83 -10.79 4.10
N LEU A 125 -13.13 -11.17 3.06
CA LEU A 125 -13.60 -11.06 1.67
C LEU A 125 -13.71 -12.48 1.09
N ASP A 126 -14.93 -12.87 0.81
CA ASP A 126 -15.25 -14.14 0.18
C ASP A 126 -16.22 -13.94 -1.00
N GLY A 127 -16.79 -15.02 -1.52
CA GLY A 127 -17.77 -14.94 -2.60
C GLY A 127 -19.03 -14.13 -2.28
N SER A 128 -19.32 -13.85 -1.00
CA SER A 128 -20.52 -13.16 -0.51
C SER A 128 -20.22 -11.79 0.11
N HIS A 129 -18.98 -11.53 0.54
CA HIS A 129 -18.59 -10.31 1.23
C HIS A 129 -17.54 -9.56 0.42
N THR A 130 -17.81 -8.30 0.11
CA THR A 130 -16.92 -7.43 -0.67
C THR A 130 -16.47 -6.20 0.13
N MET A 131 -15.44 -5.48 -0.37
CA MET A 131 -15.01 -4.21 0.23
C MET A 131 -16.06 -3.08 0.16
N ARG A 132 -17.20 -3.32 -0.45
CA ARG A 132 -18.31 -2.35 -0.54
C ARG A 132 -19.37 -2.54 0.53
N ASP A 133 -19.22 -3.59 1.34
CA ASP A 133 -20.23 -4.01 2.29
C ASP A 133 -19.81 -3.77 3.74
N GLY A 134 -20.74 -3.39 4.59
CA GLY A 134 -20.60 -3.31 6.05
C GLY A 134 -19.35 -2.57 6.54
N VAL A 135 -18.60 -3.20 7.44
CA VAL A 135 -17.40 -2.64 8.11
C VAL A 135 -16.31 -2.22 7.12
N SER A 136 -16.17 -2.95 6.01
CA SER A 136 -15.18 -2.64 4.98
C SER A 136 -15.45 -1.31 4.31
N LYS A 137 -16.72 -0.99 4.07
CA LYS A 137 -17.15 0.29 3.51
C LYS A 137 -16.89 1.44 4.50
N GLU A 138 -17.26 1.25 5.76
CA GLU A 138 -17.05 2.26 6.81
C GLU A 138 -15.56 2.59 6.99
N ALA A 139 -14.70 1.58 7.02
CA ALA A 139 -13.25 1.74 7.07
C ALA A 139 -12.72 2.53 5.88
N SER A 140 -13.17 2.20 4.67
CA SER A 140 -12.77 2.90 3.44
C SER A 140 -13.23 4.36 3.43
N ASP A 141 -14.46 4.63 3.89
CA ASP A 141 -15.03 5.98 3.91
C ASP A 141 -14.35 6.86 4.98
N LYS A 142 -14.04 6.33 6.15
CA LYS A 142 -13.30 7.04 7.22
C LYS A 142 -12.00 7.65 6.70
N TRP A 143 -11.19 6.87 6.00
CA TRP A 143 -9.88 7.32 5.52
C TRP A 143 -9.94 8.11 4.23
N ARG A 144 -10.98 7.95 3.43
CA ARG A 144 -11.24 8.79 2.26
C ARG A 144 -11.48 10.25 2.66
N VAL A 145 -12.28 10.50 3.68
CA VAL A 145 -12.57 11.85 4.19
C VAL A 145 -11.30 12.51 4.73
N THR A 146 -10.49 11.79 5.48
CA THR A 146 -9.22 12.31 6.01
C THR A 146 -8.25 12.74 4.90
N ARG A 147 -8.16 12.00 3.80
CA ARG A 147 -7.35 12.37 2.64
C ARG A 147 -7.82 13.66 1.96
N THR A 148 -9.13 13.90 1.91
CA THR A 148 -9.72 15.07 1.25
C THR A 148 -9.44 16.36 2.03
N ASN A 149 -9.28 16.29 3.35
CA ASN A 149 -9.05 17.45 4.22
C ASN A 149 -7.58 17.88 4.30
N LYS A 150 -6.63 17.11 3.76
CA LYS A 150 -5.23 17.53 3.70
C LYS A 150 -5.03 18.50 2.53
N ARG A 151 -5.44 19.75 2.72
CA ARG A 151 -5.23 20.87 1.79
C ARG A 151 -3.71 21.08 1.67
N ARG A 152 -3.14 20.58 0.59
CA ARG A 152 -1.75 20.88 0.23
C ARG A 152 -1.70 22.34 -0.18
N THR A 153 -1.35 23.22 0.75
CA THR A 153 -1.12 24.63 0.44
C THR A 153 0.13 24.72 -0.42
N ARG A 154 -0.06 24.79 -1.74
CA ARG A 154 1.04 25.07 -2.66
C ARG A 154 1.23 26.55 -2.68
N THR A 155 2.31 27.04 -2.09
CA THR A 155 2.72 28.45 -2.20
C THR A 155 3.12 28.68 -3.65
N VAL A 156 2.26 29.34 -4.42
CA VAL A 156 2.60 29.78 -5.77
C VAL A 156 3.18 31.17 -5.65
N ALA A 157 4.46 31.32 -5.97
CA ALA A 157 5.09 32.62 -6.03
C ALA A 157 4.43 33.45 -7.13
N VAL A 158 3.74 34.52 -6.73
CA VAL A 158 3.08 35.44 -7.68
C VAL A 158 4.13 36.45 -8.13
N VAL A 159 4.88 36.13 -9.18
CA VAL A 159 5.98 36.98 -9.72
C VAL A 159 5.51 37.98 -10.77
N TRP A 160 4.30 37.82 -11.30
CA TRP A 160 3.81 38.65 -12.40
C TRP A 160 3.66 40.18 -12.09
N PRO A 161 3.32 40.63 -10.83
CA PRO A 161 3.27 42.05 -10.54
C PRO A 161 4.63 42.73 -10.60
N LEU A 162 5.68 41.99 -10.13
CA LEU A 162 7.07 42.47 -10.21
C LEU A 162 7.54 42.56 -11.67
N ALA A 163 7.18 41.60 -12.50
CA ALA A 163 7.50 41.62 -13.93
C ALA A 163 6.85 42.81 -14.63
N ILE A 164 5.59 43.13 -14.35
CA ILE A 164 4.91 44.29 -14.90
C ILE A 164 5.58 45.59 -14.45
N ALA A 165 5.91 45.71 -13.16
CA ALA A 165 6.59 46.92 -12.67
C ALA A 165 7.95 47.13 -13.34
N ALA A 166 8.73 46.06 -13.52
CA ALA A 166 10.01 46.11 -14.23
C ALA A 166 9.86 46.51 -15.69
N CYS A 167 8.84 46.00 -16.41
CA CYS A 167 8.55 46.34 -17.77
C CYS A 167 8.15 47.87 -17.92
N LEU A 168 7.37 48.36 -16.98
CA LEU A 168 6.99 49.78 -16.97
C LEU A 168 8.19 50.69 -16.76
N LEU A 169 9.08 50.36 -15.83
CA LEU A 169 10.33 51.13 -15.60
C LEU A 169 11.23 51.16 -16.84
N LEU A 170 11.42 50.02 -17.48
CA LEU A 170 12.19 49.93 -18.73
C LEU A 170 11.56 50.71 -19.85
N ALA A 171 10.23 50.72 -19.98
CA ALA A 171 9.52 51.51 -20.98
C ALA A 171 9.69 53.03 -20.72
N CYS A 172 9.65 53.48 -19.46
CA CYS A 172 9.90 54.88 -19.09
C CYS A 172 11.35 55.29 -19.40
N GLU A 173 12.32 54.45 -19.09
CA GLU A 173 13.75 54.75 -19.41
C GLU A 173 13.97 54.82 -20.92
N LEU A 174 13.41 53.86 -21.67
CA LEU A 174 13.49 53.89 -23.14
C LEU A 174 12.86 55.14 -23.74
N GLY A 175 11.69 55.53 -23.23
CA GLY A 175 11.00 56.77 -23.63
C GLY A 175 11.84 58.03 -23.34
N ALA A 176 12.44 58.11 -22.17
CA ALA A 176 13.31 59.21 -21.79
C ALA A 176 14.59 59.27 -22.67
N TRP A 177 15.19 58.11 -22.93
CA TRP A 177 16.34 58.04 -23.84
C TRP A 177 16.01 58.47 -25.26
N LEU A 178 14.87 58.04 -25.85
CA LEU A 178 14.42 58.44 -27.16
C LEU A 178 14.11 59.93 -27.22
N ALA A 179 13.49 60.52 -26.20
CA ALA A 179 13.23 61.96 -26.12
C ALA A 179 14.51 62.80 -26.07
N GLN A 180 15.53 62.29 -25.38
CA GLN A 180 16.83 62.96 -25.23
C GLN A 180 17.67 62.86 -26.53
N SER A 181 17.65 61.71 -27.20
CA SER A 181 18.35 61.51 -28.47
C SER A 181 17.78 62.35 -29.61
N ARG A 182 16.43 62.61 -29.60
CA ARG A 182 15.79 63.50 -30.57
C ARG A 182 16.14 64.99 -30.39
N ARG A 183 16.68 65.39 -29.26
CA ARG A 183 17.11 66.79 -29.02
C ARG A 183 18.56 67.06 -29.43
N LEU A 184 19.30 66.00 -29.78
CA LEU A 184 20.70 66.09 -30.21
C LEU A 184 20.89 65.97 -31.72
N LEU A 185 19.85 65.78 -32.47
CA LEU A 185 19.73 65.86 -33.95
C LEU A 185 19.00 67.13 -34.33
#